data_4a27c431f66ac86c0ad6cd55922c6ed0
#
_entry.id   4a27c431f66ac86c0ad6cd55922c6ed0
#
_cell.length_a   1.000
_cell.length_b   1.000
_cell.length_c   1.000
_cell.angle_alpha   90.00
_cell.angle_beta   90.00
_cell.angle_gamma   90.00
#
_symmetry.space_group_name_H-M   'P 1'
#
loop_
_entity.id
_entity.type
_entity.pdbx_description
1 polymer ?
#
loop_
_entity_poly.entity_id
_entity_poly.type
_entity_poly.pdbx_seq_one_letter_code
_entity_poly.pdbx_strand_id
1 'polypeptide(L)'
;MHVTSKPPILYFGTPVALLSTLNEDGTANLAPMSSTIFASWRCILGLQGNSKTVENLRRTGEMVINMPSVDQVSAVDRLAKTTGTFPVPEDKVARGFYYEKNKFGTARLTPVPSEIVAPPRVLECPIQLEAMLVAERPLDEGGPLEGFLTTFEMRVHRIHVEDSILMDGHADRIDPNKWRPLIFSFQQFYGLGSQAHHSRLGEIPEALYKTPDMVEMEPA
;
A
#
# COMPACT_ATOMS: atom_id res chain seq x y z
N MET A 1 6.76 23.66 -25.65
CA MET A 1 7.49 22.74 -26.58
C MET A 1 7.58 21.38 -25.90
N HIS A 2 7.31 20.27 -26.61
CA HIS A 2 7.49 18.90 -26.13
C HIS A 2 8.69 18.29 -26.82
N VAL A 3 9.44 17.46 -26.08
CA VAL A 3 10.57 16.69 -26.63
C VAL A 3 10.36 15.20 -26.34
N THR A 4 10.83 14.35 -27.24
CA THR A 4 10.83 12.91 -27.00
C THR A 4 11.85 12.56 -25.93
N SER A 5 11.44 11.78 -24.92
CA SER A 5 12.28 11.35 -23.79
C SER A 5 12.04 9.89 -23.47
N LYS A 6 13.04 9.22 -22.88
CA LYS A 6 12.98 7.81 -22.42
C LYS A 6 13.42 7.76 -20.95
N PRO A 7 12.62 8.28 -20.01
CA PRO A 7 12.97 8.19 -18.59
C PRO A 7 12.99 6.73 -18.10
N PRO A 8 13.97 6.35 -17.28
CA PRO A 8 14.10 4.96 -16.80
C PRO A 8 13.02 4.55 -15.81
N ILE A 9 12.29 5.51 -15.24
CA ILE A 9 11.21 5.32 -14.26
C ILE A 9 10.03 6.22 -14.58
N LEU A 10 8.81 5.70 -14.33
CA LEU A 10 7.54 6.39 -14.61
C LEU A 10 6.70 6.53 -13.34
N TYR A 11 7.30 6.98 -12.23
CA TYR A 11 6.61 7.26 -10.96
C TYR A 11 6.13 8.71 -10.89
N PHE A 12 4.91 8.94 -11.37
CA PHE A 12 4.32 10.29 -11.51
C PHE A 12 3.55 10.77 -10.26
N GLY A 13 3.88 10.27 -9.08
CA GLY A 13 3.21 10.63 -7.85
C GLY A 13 2.10 9.65 -7.47
N THR A 14 2.45 8.60 -6.74
CA THR A 14 1.54 7.60 -6.21
C THR A 14 1.59 7.59 -4.70
N PRO A 15 0.48 7.26 -4.00
CA PRO A 15 0.51 7.12 -2.56
C PRO A 15 1.44 5.97 -2.14
N VAL A 16 2.14 6.18 -1.04
CA VAL A 16 2.94 5.13 -0.41
C VAL A 16 2.02 4.27 0.45
N ALA A 17 2.22 2.95 0.40
CA ALA A 17 1.63 1.99 1.30
C ALA A 17 2.73 1.21 2.03
N LEU A 18 2.48 0.83 3.28
CA LEU A 18 3.26 -0.16 4.03
C LEU A 18 2.48 -1.48 4.04
N LEU A 19 2.98 -2.47 3.34
CA LEU A 19 2.36 -3.79 3.23
C LEU A 19 2.84 -4.69 4.35
N SER A 20 1.93 -5.09 5.25
CA SER A 20 2.20 -6.04 6.32
C SER A 20 1.72 -7.44 5.93
N THR A 21 2.58 -8.44 6.09
CA THR A 21 2.30 -9.86 5.84
C THR A 21 2.97 -10.71 6.91
N LEU A 22 2.55 -11.97 7.10
CA LEU A 22 3.20 -12.87 8.04
C LEU A 22 4.20 -13.80 7.36
N ASN A 23 5.38 -13.93 7.96
CA ASN A 23 6.39 -14.93 7.63
C ASN A 23 5.94 -16.33 8.10
N GLU A 24 6.61 -17.38 7.62
CA GLU A 24 6.32 -18.77 8.02
C GLU A 24 6.48 -19.01 9.53
N ASP A 25 7.40 -18.30 10.16
CA ASP A 25 7.66 -18.39 11.60
C ASP A 25 6.70 -17.53 12.45
N GLY A 26 5.68 -16.93 11.84
CA GLY A 26 4.70 -16.08 12.50
C GLY A 26 5.18 -14.65 12.78
N THR A 27 6.41 -14.30 12.43
CA THR A 27 6.89 -12.90 12.55
C THR A 27 6.30 -12.04 11.42
N ALA A 28 6.10 -10.75 11.71
CA ALA A 28 5.56 -9.83 10.71
C ALA A 28 6.66 -9.31 9.76
N ASN A 29 6.39 -9.34 8.45
CA ASN A 29 7.14 -8.61 7.44
C ASN A 29 6.42 -7.31 7.12
N LEU A 30 7.17 -6.23 6.89
CA LEU A 30 6.66 -4.92 6.51
C LEU A 30 7.46 -4.39 5.31
N ALA A 31 6.77 -3.93 4.26
CA ALA A 31 7.45 -3.47 3.04
C ALA A 31 6.80 -2.20 2.49
N PRO A 32 7.58 -1.13 2.24
CA PRO A 32 7.07 0.05 1.55
C PRO A 32 6.82 -0.25 0.07
N MET A 33 5.71 0.28 -0.45
CA MET A 33 5.28 0.13 -1.83
C MET A 33 4.57 1.39 -2.31
N SER A 34 4.70 1.71 -3.61
CA SER A 34 3.98 2.83 -4.23
C SER A 34 3.28 2.42 -5.54
N SER A 35 3.43 1.17 -5.98
CA SER A 35 2.71 0.63 -7.14
C SER A 35 1.32 0.14 -6.70
N THR A 36 0.47 1.08 -6.25
CA THR A 36 -0.86 0.80 -5.69
C THR A 36 -1.92 1.60 -6.43
N ILE A 37 -3.03 0.94 -6.77
CA ILE A 37 -4.21 1.57 -7.38
C ILE A 37 -5.44 1.09 -6.61
N PHE A 38 -6.28 2.03 -6.17
CA PHE A 38 -7.55 1.73 -5.51
C PHE A 38 -8.73 1.94 -6.48
N ALA A 39 -9.62 0.96 -6.55
CA ALA A 39 -10.84 1.01 -7.33
C ALA A 39 -11.95 0.32 -6.53
N SER A 40 -12.93 1.08 -6.04
CA SER A 40 -13.89 0.60 -5.06
C SER A 40 -13.18 0.02 -3.82
N TRP A 41 -13.67 -1.10 -3.27
CA TRP A 41 -13.04 -1.83 -2.16
C TRP A 41 -12.00 -2.85 -2.67
N ARG A 42 -11.30 -2.48 -3.74
CA ARG A 42 -10.22 -3.26 -4.33
C ARG A 42 -8.93 -2.45 -4.38
N CYS A 43 -7.83 -3.15 -4.19
CA CYS A 43 -6.49 -2.61 -4.40
C CYS A 43 -5.74 -3.49 -5.39
N ILE A 44 -5.19 -2.88 -6.43
CA ILE A 44 -4.25 -3.54 -7.35
C ILE A 44 -2.84 -3.17 -6.95
N LEU A 45 -2.01 -4.17 -6.72
CA LEU A 45 -0.61 -4.02 -6.34
C LEU A 45 0.29 -4.55 -7.46
N GLY A 46 1.33 -3.79 -7.85
CA GLY A 46 2.41 -4.27 -8.69
C GLY A 46 3.62 -4.64 -7.83
N LEU A 47 3.92 -5.94 -7.70
CA LEU A 47 4.97 -6.43 -6.81
C LEU A 47 6.06 -7.20 -7.57
N GLN A 48 7.31 -7.08 -7.11
CA GLN A 48 8.42 -7.89 -7.63
C GLN A 48 8.27 -9.34 -7.17
N GLY A 49 8.25 -10.28 -8.13
CA GLY A 49 7.89 -11.68 -7.91
C GLY A 49 8.75 -12.43 -6.87
N ASN A 50 10.01 -12.03 -6.67
CA ASN A 50 10.95 -12.62 -5.70
C ASN A 50 10.98 -11.89 -4.34
N SER A 51 9.94 -11.14 -3.98
CA SER A 51 9.88 -10.45 -2.71
C SER A 51 9.27 -11.32 -1.60
N LYS A 52 9.69 -11.10 -0.33
CA LYS A 52 9.10 -11.78 0.84
C LYS A 52 7.59 -11.49 0.97
N THR A 53 7.16 -10.31 0.59
CA THR A 53 5.73 -9.95 0.57
C THR A 53 4.94 -10.85 -0.37
N VAL A 54 5.46 -11.10 -1.59
CA VAL A 54 4.81 -12.00 -2.56
C VAL A 54 4.81 -13.45 -2.07
N GLU A 55 5.94 -13.94 -1.53
CA GLU A 55 6.03 -15.28 -0.95
C GLU A 55 4.99 -15.48 0.16
N ASN A 56 4.89 -14.54 1.10
CA ASN A 56 3.92 -14.58 2.17
C ASN A 56 2.48 -14.52 1.65
N LEU A 57 2.19 -13.61 0.71
CA LEU A 57 0.86 -13.41 0.15
C LEU A 57 0.37 -14.66 -0.60
N ARG A 58 1.24 -15.32 -1.37
CA ARG A 58 0.91 -16.60 -2.03
C ARG A 58 0.60 -17.71 -1.03
N ARG A 59 1.26 -17.71 0.11
CA ARG A 59 1.08 -18.72 1.17
C ARG A 59 -0.19 -18.47 2.00
N THR A 60 -0.51 -17.23 2.34
CA THR A 60 -1.59 -16.91 3.28
C THR A 60 -2.83 -16.30 2.62
N GLY A 61 -2.67 -15.64 1.50
CA GLY A 61 -3.74 -14.84 0.89
C GLY A 61 -4.08 -13.55 1.65
N GLU A 62 -3.36 -13.21 2.73
CA GLU A 62 -3.73 -12.15 3.66
C GLU A 62 -2.69 -11.04 3.72
N MET A 63 -3.17 -9.80 3.89
CA MET A 63 -2.34 -8.62 3.97
C MET A 63 -3.05 -7.49 4.72
N VAL A 64 -2.26 -6.61 5.36
CA VAL A 64 -2.74 -5.28 5.72
C VAL A 64 -2.02 -4.24 4.85
N ILE A 65 -2.79 -3.37 4.23
CA ILE A 65 -2.31 -2.23 3.46
C ILE A 65 -2.43 -1.00 4.36
N ASN A 66 -1.32 -0.56 4.95
CA ASN A 66 -1.29 0.61 5.82
C ASN A 66 -0.88 1.84 5.02
N MET A 67 -1.64 2.91 5.13
CA MET A 67 -1.40 4.16 4.41
C MET A 67 -0.73 5.18 5.34
N PRO A 68 0.58 5.40 5.22
CA PRO A 68 1.29 6.38 6.04
C PRO A 68 0.95 7.81 5.61
N SER A 69 0.91 8.73 6.56
CA SER A 69 0.94 10.16 6.28
C SER A 69 2.38 10.65 6.10
N VAL A 70 2.54 11.93 5.76
CA VAL A 70 3.86 12.59 5.66
C VAL A 70 4.67 12.49 6.96
N ASP A 71 4.01 12.36 8.11
CA ASP A 71 4.66 12.27 9.42
C ASP A 71 5.45 10.95 9.60
N GLN A 72 5.07 9.90 8.88
CA GLN A 72 5.76 8.61 8.88
C GLN A 72 6.88 8.51 7.85
N VAL A 73 7.23 9.56 7.10
CA VAL A 73 8.23 9.51 6.02
C VAL A 73 9.57 8.92 6.50
N SER A 74 10.04 9.28 7.69
CA SER A 74 11.29 8.74 8.23
C SER A 74 11.21 7.24 8.55
N ALA A 75 10.05 6.73 8.95
CA ALA A 75 9.82 5.31 9.17
C ALA A 75 9.83 4.53 7.86
N VAL A 76 9.17 5.07 6.83
CA VAL A 76 9.16 4.51 5.48
C VAL A 76 10.56 4.47 4.89
N ASP A 77 11.34 5.55 5.01
CA ASP A 77 12.70 5.64 4.48
C ASP A 77 13.67 4.64 5.14
N ARG A 78 13.53 4.39 6.44
CA ARG A 78 14.31 3.33 7.12
C ARG A 78 14.10 1.93 6.54
N LEU A 79 12.96 1.68 5.88
CA LEU A 79 12.65 0.40 5.23
C LEU A 79 13.09 0.34 3.76
N ALA A 80 13.42 1.45 3.13
CA ALA A 80 13.58 1.58 1.68
C ALA A 80 14.56 0.57 1.05
N LYS A 81 15.66 0.25 1.75
CA LYS A 81 16.68 -0.71 1.29
C LYS A 81 16.67 -2.02 2.07
N THR A 82 15.59 -2.37 2.74
CA THR A 82 15.48 -3.64 3.46
C THR A 82 14.77 -4.70 2.65
N THR A 83 15.14 -5.96 2.83
CA THR A 83 14.39 -7.12 2.31
C THR A 83 14.20 -8.17 3.40
N GLY A 84 13.03 -8.82 3.39
CA GLY A 84 12.75 -10.01 4.23
C GLY A 84 13.16 -11.32 3.56
N THR A 85 13.62 -11.29 2.30
CA THR A 85 14.09 -12.49 1.57
C THR A 85 15.53 -12.81 1.95
N PHE A 86 15.77 -14.07 2.33
CA PHE A 86 17.13 -14.57 2.62
C PHE A 86 17.37 -15.91 1.90
N PRO A 87 18.52 -16.07 1.23
CA PRO A 87 19.54 -15.04 0.98
C PRO A 87 19.00 -13.86 0.16
N VAL A 88 19.65 -12.70 0.28
CA VAL A 88 19.25 -11.51 -0.49
C VAL A 88 19.47 -11.78 -1.98
N PRO A 89 18.46 -11.60 -2.85
CA PRO A 89 18.62 -11.78 -4.30
C PRO A 89 19.72 -10.88 -4.89
N GLU A 90 20.49 -11.39 -5.85
CA GLU A 90 21.66 -10.70 -6.42
C GLU A 90 21.30 -9.31 -6.98
N ASP A 91 20.17 -9.20 -7.66
CA ASP A 91 19.64 -7.93 -8.20
C ASP A 91 19.37 -6.90 -7.09
N LYS A 92 18.99 -7.35 -5.91
CA LYS A 92 18.78 -6.50 -4.72
C LYS A 92 20.11 -6.13 -4.07
N VAL A 93 21.05 -7.07 -3.96
CA VAL A 93 22.41 -6.79 -3.45
C VAL A 93 23.07 -5.70 -4.29
N ALA A 94 23.00 -5.79 -5.62
CA ALA A 94 23.57 -4.79 -6.53
C ALA A 94 22.97 -3.38 -6.33
N ARG A 95 21.74 -3.28 -5.81
CA ARG A 95 21.06 -2.01 -5.46
C ARG A 95 21.28 -1.57 -4.01
N GLY A 96 22.08 -2.32 -3.22
CA GLY A 96 22.41 -2.02 -1.85
C GLY A 96 21.34 -2.43 -0.83
N PHE A 97 20.48 -3.39 -1.17
CA PHE A 97 19.53 -3.96 -0.20
C PHE A 97 20.24 -4.93 0.75
N TYR A 98 19.75 -4.99 1.98
CA TYR A 98 20.21 -5.91 3.00
C TYR A 98 19.02 -6.64 3.66
N TYR A 99 19.32 -7.83 4.20
CA TYR A 99 18.33 -8.61 4.93
C TYR A 99 18.00 -7.96 6.26
N GLU A 100 16.71 -7.79 6.52
CA GLU A 100 16.18 -7.32 7.80
C GLU A 100 14.95 -8.14 8.17
N LYS A 101 15.02 -8.86 9.28
CA LYS A 101 13.90 -9.64 9.80
C LYS A 101 12.93 -8.78 10.62
N ASN A 102 13.48 -7.91 11.49
CA ASN A 102 12.69 -7.07 12.39
C ASN A 102 12.35 -5.71 11.76
N LYS A 103 11.52 -5.73 10.76
CA LYS A 103 11.17 -4.53 10.01
C LYS A 103 10.36 -3.50 10.80
N PHE A 104 9.49 -3.95 11.69
CA PHE A 104 8.76 -3.04 12.59
C PHE A 104 9.71 -2.30 13.53
N GLY A 105 10.68 -3.02 14.13
CA GLY A 105 11.71 -2.41 14.97
C GLY A 105 12.59 -1.43 14.20
N THR A 106 13.06 -1.79 13.00
CA THR A 106 13.86 -0.92 12.13
C THR A 106 13.09 0.33 11.72
N ALA A 107 11.81 0.19 11.39
CA ALA A 107 10.94 1.33 11.09
C ALA A 107 10.58 2.16 12.32
N ARG A 108 10.72 1.63 13.53
CA ARG A 108 10.20 2.18 14.79
C ARG A 108 8.70 2.42 14.70
N LEU A 109 7.99 1.40 14.21
CA LEU A 109 6.54 1.37 14.09
C LEU A 109 5.98 0.28 14.99
N THR A 110 4.76 0.48 15.47
CA THR A 110 4.10 -0.39 16.44
C THR A 110 3.13 -1.33 15.74
N PRO A 111 3.36 -2.66 15.78
CA PRO A 111 2.38 -3.62 15.29
C PRO A 111 1.19 -3.70 16.27
N VAL A 112 -0.04 -3.65 15.73
CA VAL A 112 -1.28 -3.88 16.48
C VAL A 112 -2.09 -4.99 15.81
N PRO A 113 -2.83 -5.80 16.58
CA PRO A 113 -3.62 -6.90 16.02
C PRO A 113 -4.64 -6.42 15.00
N SER A 114 -4.80 -7.17 13.93
CA SER A 114 -5.91 -7.04 12.98
C SER A 114 -7.16 -7.74 13.51
N GLU A 115 -8.32 -7.48 12.91
CA GLU A 115 -9.60 -8.06 13.33
C GLU A 115 -10.05 -9.21 12.42
N ILE A 116 -9.66 -9.17 11.13
CA ILE A 116 -10.12 -10.13 10.11
C ILE A 116 -8.97 -10.98 9.57
N VAL A 117 -7.78 -10.39 9.42
CA VAL A 117 -6.59 -11.07 8.87
C VAL A 117 -5.51 -11.25 9.93
N ALA A 118 -4.59 -12.20 9.74
CA ALA A 118 -3.55 -12.48 10.71
C ALA A 118 -2.37 -11.46 10.70
N PRO A 119 -1.93 -10.86 9.57
CA PRO A 119 -0.90 -9.83 9.57
C PRO A 119 -1.29 -8.61 10.42
N PRO A 120 -0.36 -8.03 11.22
CA PRO A 120 -0.68 -6.89 12.06
C PRO A 120 -0.85 -5.60 11.26
N ARG A 121 -1.66 -4.69 11.79
CA ARG A 121 -1.77 -3.31 11.35
C ARG A 121 -0.59 -2.48 11.89
N VAL A 122 -0.34 -1.31 11.33
CA VAL A 122 0.64 -0.32 11.81
C VAL A 122 -0.09 0.78 12.55
N LEU A 123 0.12 0.89 13.87
CA LEU A 123 -0.61 1.84 14.73
C LEU A 123 -0.51 3.29 14.24
N GLU A 124 0.67 3.72 13.79
CA GLU A 124 0.96 5.10 13.40
C GLU A 124 0.42 5.48 12.01
N CYS A 125 -0.10 4.52 11.24
CA CYS A 125 -0.70 4.80 9.94
C CYS A 125 -2.17 5.21 10.10
N PRO A 126 -2.57 6.42 9.67
CA PRO A 126 -3.94 6.90 9.85
C PRO A 126 -5.03 6.08 9.16
N ILE A 127 -4.68 5.32 8.12
CA ILE A 127 -5.60 4.41 7.44
C ILE A 127 -4.95 3.03 7.34
N GLN A 128 -5.71 1.99 7.70
CA GLN A 128 -5.25 0.60 7.68
C GLN A 128 -6.35 -0.27 7.06
N LEU A 129 -6.00 -1.02 6.01
CA LEU A 129 -6.95 -1.79 5.20
C LEU A 129 -6.61 -3.28 5.33
N GLU A 130 -7.48 -4.05 5.98
CA GLU A 130 -7.37 -5.50 6.04
C GLU A 130 -7.91 -6.10 4.74
N ALA A 131 -7.08 -6.85 4.03
CA ALA A 131 -7.37 -7.30 2.68
C ALA A 131 -6.98 -8.75 2.42
N MET A 132 -7.73 -9.39 1.54
CA MET A 132 -7.50 -10.76 1.08
C MET A 132 -7.24 -10.80 -0.43
N LEU A 133 -6.39 -11.73 -0.84
CA LEU A 133 -6.03 -11.97 -2.23
C LEU A 133 -7.21 -12.55 -2.99
N VAL A 134 -7.53 -11.94 -4.12
CA VAL A 134 -8.57 -12.42 -5.06
C VAL A 134 -7.95 -13.06 -6.30
N ALA A 135 -6.93 -12.40 -6.85
CA ALA A 135 -6.30 -12.86 -8.07
C ALA A 135 -4.82 -12.41 -8.14
N GLU A 136 -4.02 -13.25 -8.75
CA GLU A 136 -2.65 -12.98 -9.14
C GLU A 136 -2.54 -13.11 -10.66
N ARG A 137 -1.87 -12.17 -11.31
CA ARG A 137 -1.62 -12.21 -12.75
C ARG A 137 -0.20 -11.73 -13.04
N PRO A 138 0.58 -12.47 -13.87
CA PRO A 138 1.86 -11.96 -14.33
C PRO A 138 1.65 -10.65 -15.09
N LEU A 139 2.58 -9.73 -14.95
CA LEU A 139 2.64 -8.56 -15.82
C LEU A 139 3.41 -8.94 -17.07
N ASP A 140 2.89 -8.56 -18.27
CA ASP A 140 3.53 -8.82 -19.55
C ASP A 140 3.74 -10.33 -19.83
N GLU A 141 2.64 -11.11 -19.73
CA GLU A 141 2.63 -12.56 -19.97
C GLU A 141 3.21 -12.88 -21.36
N GLY A 142 4.21 -13.77 -21.42
CA GLY A 142 4.98 -14.07 -22.61
C GLY A 142 6.03 -13.01 -22.99
N GLY A 143 6.16 -11.93 -22.23
CA GLY A 143 7.10 -10.83 -22.47
C GLY A 143 8.26 -10.76 -21.46
N PRO A 144 9.14 -9.74 -21.61
CA PRO A 144 10.36 -9.62 -20.81
C PRO A 144 10.13 -9.34 -19.31
N LEU A 145 8.93 -8.95 -18.89
CA LEU A 145 8.61 -8.72 -17.47
C LEU A 145 7.97 -9.92 -16.78
N GLU A 146 7.68 -10.99 -17.51
CA GLU A 146 7.12 -12.21 -16.94
C GLU A 146 8.02 -12.79 -15.85
N GLY A 147 7.44 -13.09 -14.70
CA GLY A 147 8.17 -13.56 -13.51
C GLY A 147 8.93 -12.46 -12.74
N PHE A 148 9.18 -11.30 -13.35
CA PHE A 148 9.83 -10.17 -12.68
C PHE A 148 8.81 -9.31 -11.92
N LEU A 149 7.69 -8.95 -12.56
CA LEU A 149 6.59 -8.20 -11.95
C LEU A 149 5.28 -9.00 -12.04
N THR A 150 4.52 -8.94 -10.96
CA THR A 150 3.22 -9.59 -10.84
C THR A 150 2.21 -8.60 -10.27
N THR A 151 1.00 -8.61 -10.80
CA THR A 151 -0.12 -7.85 -10.27
C THR A 151 -0.95 -8.71 -9.34
N PHE A 152 -1.34 -8.15 -8.20
CA PHE A 152 -2.19 -8.77 -7.19
C PHE A 152 -3.44 -7.94 -7.00
N GLU A 153 -4.61 -8.55 -7.18
CA GLU A 153 -5.89 -7.96 -6.85
C GLU A 153 -6.26 -8.34 -5.41
N MET A 154 -6.34 -7.35 -4.55
CA MET A 154 -6.72 -7.50 -3.14
C MET A 154 -8.14 -6.99 -2.93
N ARG A 155 -9.00 -7.75 -2.24
CA ARG A 155 -10.29 -7.27 -1.73
C ARG A 155 -10.08 -6.73 -0.33
N VAL A 156 -10.48 -5.48 -0.10
CA VAL A 156 -10.52 -4.89 1.24
C VAL A 156 -11.79 -5.38 1.94
N HIS A 157 -11.65 -5.88 3.17
CA HIS A 157 -12.76 -6.37 3.98
C HIS A 157 -13.03 -5.47 5.18
N ARG A 158 -12.01 -4.78 5.67
CA ARG A 158 -12.14 -3.84 6.78
C ARG A 158 -11.20 -2.66 6.61
N ILE A 159 -11.68 -1.48 6.97
CA ILE A 159 -10.90 -0.25 6.99
C ILE A 159 -10.93 0.31 8.41
N HIS A 160 -9.76 0.62 8.95
CA HIS A 160 -9.59 1.38 10.18
C HIS A 160 -9.10 2.77 9.80
N VAL A 161 -9.75 3.79 10.31
CA VAL A 161 -9.43 5.19 10.04
C VAL A 161 -9.26 5.91 11.37
N GLU A 162 -8.19 6.68 11.49
CA GLU A 162 -7.98 7.56 12.63
C GLU A 162 -9.06 8.65 12.64
N ASP A 163 -9.74 8.84 13.76
CA ASP A 163 -10.87 9.76 13.87
C ASP A 163 -10.48 11.22 13.57
N SER A 164 -9.23 11.59 13.87
CA SER A 164 -8.67 12.91 13.60
C SER A 164 -8.73 13.34 12.12
N ILE A 165 -8.73 12.38 11.19
CA ILE A 165 -8.83 12.65 9.74
C ILE A 165 -10.24 12.51 9.18
N LEU A 166 -11.22 12.16 10.02
CA LEU A 166 -12.62 12.14 9.61
C LEU A 166 -13.20 13.56 9.51
N MET A 167 -14.19 13.72 8.65
CA MET A 167 -14.96 14.95 8.55
C MET A 167 -15.85 15.09 9.77
N ASP A 168 -15.91 16.29 10.35
CA ASP A 168 -16.65 16.57 11.56
C ASP A 168 -18.14 16.17 11.40
N GLY A 169 -18.61 15.32 12.32
CA GLY A 169 -19.98 14.80 12.31
C GLY A 169 -20.24 13.63 11.34
N HIS A 170 -19.21 13.07 10.71
CA HIS A 170 -19.32 11.93 9.78
C HIS A 170 -18.40 10.79 10.21
N ALA A 171 -18.95 9.63 10.53
CA ALA A 171 -18.18 8.46 10.95
C ALA A 171 -17.42 7.76 9.79
N ASP A 172 -17.92 7.88 8.57
CA ASP A 172 -17.44 7.11 7.40
C ASP A 172 -16.87 8.00 6.28
N ARG A 173 -16.57 9.26 6.59
CA ARG A 173 -16.11 10.23 5.60
C ARG A 173 -14.77 10.82 5.96
N ILE A 174 -13.75 10.55 5.14
CA ILE A 174 -12.42 11.13 5.30
C ILE A 174 -12.43 12.58 4.79
N ASP A 175 -11.92 13.51 5.60
CA ASP A 175 -11.75 14.90 5.20
C ASP A 175 -10.48 15.05 4.34
N PRO A 176 -10.59 15.42 3.06
CA PRO A 176 -9.43 15.56 2.17
C PRO A 176 -8.45 16.66 2.63
N ASN A 177 -8.89 17.58 3.48
CA ASN A 177 -8.02 18.63 4.05
C ASN A 177 -7.28 18.17 5.30
N LYS A 178 -7.77 17.14 6.00
CA LYS A 178 -7.11 16.54 7.16
C LYS A 178 -6.18 15.37 6.75
N TRP A 179 -6.53 14.62 5.71
CA TRP A 179 -5.72 13.53 5.20
C TRP A 179 -4.47 14.05 4.48
N ARG A 180 -3.29 13.63 4.95
CA ARG A 180 -1.97 14.04 4.46
C ARG A 180 -1.16 12.84 3.98
N PRO A 181 -1.52 12.20 2.85
CA PRO A 181 -0.83 11.02 2.36
C PRO A 181 0.63 11.30 2.02
N LEU A 182 1.48 10.31 2.30
CA LEU A 182 2.84 10.29 1.78
C LEU A 182 2.81 9.88 0.32
N ILE A 183 3.36 10.71 -0.56
CA ILE A 183 3.42 10.50 -2.01
C ILE A 183 4.86 10.20 -2.43
N PHE A 184 5.03 9.21 -3.31
CA PHE A 184 6.31 8.87 -3.92
C PHE A 184 6.29 9.28 -5.40
N SER A 185 7.21 10.15 -5.80
CA SER A 185 7.32 10.64 -7.18
C SER A 185 8.79 10.71 -7.59
N PHE A 186 9.16 10.03 -8.67
CA PHE A 186 10.53 9.98 -9.20
C PHE A 186 11.60 9.79 -8.10
N GLN A 187 11.40 8.76 -7.24
CA GLN A 187 12.30 8.37 -6.14
C GLN A 187 12.43 9.39 -5.00
N GLN A 188 11.50 10.34 -4.89
CA GLN A 188 11.44 11.33 -3.82
C GLN A 188 10.09 11.29 -3.11
N PHE A 189 10.08 11.66 -1.83
CA PHE A 189 8.88 11.76 -1.03
C PHE A 189 8.29 13.17 -1.04
N TYR A 190 6.96 13.24 -1.15
CA TYR A 190 6.18 14.48 -1.14
C TYR A 190 4.93 14.31 -0.28
N GLY A 191 4.35 15.42 0.16
CA GLY A 191 2.98 15.51 0.65
C GLY A 191 2.09 16.20 -0.36
N LEU A 192 0.77 16.13 -0.15
CA LEU A 192 -0.17 16.96 -0.88
C LEU A 192 0.02 18.43 -0.45
N GLY A 193 0.04 19.33 -1.42
CA GLY A 193 -0.06 20.78 -1.19
C GLY A 193 -1.48 21.20 -0.79
N SER A 194 -1.72 22.53 -0.80
CA SER A 194 -3.07 23.07 -0.64
C SER A 194 -3.97 22.63 -1.81
N GLN A 195 -5.28 22.58 -1.56
CA GLN A 195 -6.26 22.32 -2.61
C GLN A 195 -6.07 23.30 -3.79
N ALA A 196 -5.87 22.75 -4.98
CA ALA A 196 -5.64 23.56 -6.17
C ALA A 196 -6.93 24.13 -6.75
N HIS A 197 -8.02 23.38 -6.71
CA HIS A 197 -9.33 23.76 -7.27
C HIS A 197 -10.44 22.92 -6.65
N HIS A 198 -11.65 23.48 -6.55
CA HIS A 198 -12.85 22.71 -6.22
C HIS A 198 -13.20 21.76 -7.37
N SER A 199 -13.51 20.49 -7.07
CA SER A 199 -13.92 19.51 -8.08
C SER A 199 -15.45 19.45 -8.17
N ARG A 200 -16.00 19.51 -9.39
CA ARG A 200 -17.42 19.25 -9.62
C ARG A 200 -17.86 17.84 -9.21
N LEU A 201 -16.91 16.89 -9.17
CA LEU A 201 -17.18 15.53 -8.65
C LEU A 201 -17.48 15.56 -7.14
N GLY A 202 -16.94 16.56 -6.40
CA GLY A 202 -17.24 16.76 -4.99
C GLY A 202 -18.66 17.25 -4.71
N GLU A 203 -19.44 17.62 -5.74
CA GLU A 203 -20.86 18.00 -5.64
C GLU A 203 -21.79 16.78 -5.71
N ILE A 204 -21.28 15.61 -6.14
CA ILE A 204 -22.04 14.38 -6.23
C ILE A 204 -22.18 13.78 -4.82
N PRO A 205 -23.40 13.47 -4.35
CA PRO A 205 -23.61 12.81 -3.08
C PRO A 205 -22.82 11.48 -2.97
N GLU A 206 -22.09 11.27 -1.88
CA GLU A 206 -21.26 10.07 -1.69
C GLU A 206 -22.05 8.76 -1.79
N ALA A 207 -23.33 8.76 -1.40
CA ALA A 207 -24.20 7.59 -1.56
C ALA A 207 -24.29 7.08 -3.00
N LEU A 208 -24.04 7.94 -3.99
CA LEU A 208 -24.03 7.57 -5.42
C LEU A 208 -22.69 6.96 -5.88
N TYR A 209 -21.65 6.99 -5.03
CA TYR A 209 -20.37 6.33 -5.29
C TYR A 209 -20.32 4.88 -4.79
N LYS A 210 -21.39 4.39 -4.14
CA LYS A 210 -21.48 2.98 -3.74
C LYS A 210 -21.41 2.09 -4.98
N THR A 211 -20.43 1.18 -4.97
CA THR A 211 -20.25 0.18 -6.02
C THR A 211 -20.96 -1.13 -5.65
N PRO A 212 -21.25 -2.03 -6.60
CA PRO A 212 -21.96 -3.29 -6.32
C PRO A 212 -21.32 -4.15 -5.21
N ASP A 213 -19.98 -4.16 -5.13
CA ASP A 213 -19.24 -4.92 -4.11
C ASP A 213 -19.34 -4.32 -2.69
N MET A 214 -19.70 -3.05 -2.56
CA MET A 214 -19.99 -2.44 -1.25
C MET A 214 -21.38 -2.85 -0.73
N VAL A 215 -22.35 -3.02 -1.62
CA VAL A 215 -23.72 -3.43 -1.25
C VAL A 215 -23.73 -4.83 -0.65
N GLU A 216 -22.86 -5.73 -1.12
CA GLU A 216 -22.71 -7.09 -0.58
C GLU A 216 -22.11 -7.11 0.84
N MET A 217 -21.50 -6.03 1.31
CA MET A 217 -20.86 -5.93 2.62
C MET A 217 -21.78 -5.36 3.70
N GLU A 218 -22.93 -4.78 3.33
CA GLU A 218 -23.91 -4.32 4.30
C GLU A 218 -24.62 -5.56 4.91
N PRO A 219 -24.66 -5.71 6.25
CA PRO A 219 -25.42 -6.78 6.87
C PRO A 219 -26.91 -6.61 6.51
N ALA A 220 -27.55 -7.74 6.15
CA ALA A 220 -28.97 -7.78 5.83
C ALA A 220 -29.85 -7.39 7.04
#